data_5a4809e88018a954e3ba83848c679f55
#
_entry.id   5a4809e88018a954e3ba83848c679f55
#
_cell.length_a   1.000
_cell.length_b   1.000
_cell.length_c   1.000
_cell.angle_alpha   90.00
_cell.angle_beta   90.00
_cell.angle_gamma   90.00
#
_symmetry.space_group_name_H-M   'P 1'
#
loop_
_entity.id
_entity.type
_entity.pdbx_description
1 polymer ?
#
loop_
_entity_poly.entity_id
_entity_poly.type
_entity_poly.pdbx_seq_one_letter_code
_entity_poly.pdbx_strand_id
1 'polypeptide(L)'
;PEAIILAEHYGDAMSWLQGDEWDTVMNYDAFMEPVSWFLTGMEKHSDEFNQGLLGNSESFIGAMTYHMPAFYAPSLYTAMNELDNHDHSRFLTRTNHRVGRVANVGPYAAAENTNKAVLREAVVIQMTWPGAPTLYYGDEAGQVGFTDPDNRRTYPWGQEDQELIRFYKEMIAVHRRFPVLAMGSLKFLHHDYNVLSYGRFNQEEQVIVIINNRNERVHVEIPVWLTGINRSSVAKLTQVFATDAVGFSSEEKEIEAPA
;
A
#
# COMPACT_ATOMS: atom_id res chain seq x y z
N PRO A 1 -17.77 13.03 23.74
CA PRO A 1 -17.82 13.08 22.29
C PRO A 1 -16.59 12.35 21.74
N GLU A 2 -16.86 11.43 20.85
CA GLU A 2 -15.86 10.54 20.29
C GLU A 2 -15.33 11.15 18.97
N ALA A 3 -14.55 12.22 19.09
CA ALA A 3 -13.85 12.81 17.93
C ALA A 3 -12.48 12.16 17.81
N ILE A 4 -12.06 11.85 16.58
CA ILE A 4 -10.69 11.42 16.27
C ILE A 4 -9.86 12.67 15.99
N ILE A 5 -8.73 12.81 16.67
CA ILE A 5 -7.74 13.87 16.44
C ILE A 5 -6.59 13.28 15.64
N LEU A 6 -6.57 13.59 14.35
CA LEU A 6 -5.53 13.16 13.43
C LEU A 6 -4.64 14.34 13.08
N ALA A 7 -3.33 14.19 13.23
CA ALA A 7 -2.37 15.25 12.92
C ALA A 7 -1.65 14.99 11.58
N GLU A 8 -1.44 16.07 10.84
CA GLU A 8 -0.45 16.09 9.77
C GLU A 8 0.91 16.42 10.39
N HIS A 9 1.75 15.42 10.50
CA HIS A 9 3.05 15.54 11.14
C HIS A 9 4.09 14.65 10.45
N TYR A 10 5.25 15.23 10.15
CA TYR A 10 6.40 14.50 9.61
C TYR A 10 7.34 14.08 10.74
N GLY A 11 7.87 12.87 10.66
CA GLY A 11 8.81 12.34 11.63
C GLY A 11 8.13 11.72 12.86
N ASP A 12 8.88 11.63 13.95
CA ASP A 12 8.44 10.94 15.18
C ASP A 12 7.35 11.71 15.90
N ALA A 13 6.15 11.16 15.93
CA ALA A 13 4.98 11.71 16.62
C ALA A 13 4.74 11.11 18.00
N MET A 14 5.61 10.22 18.49
CA MET A 14 5.38 9.38 19.67
C MET A 14 5.04 10.19 20.93
N SER A 15 5.63 11.39 21.10
CA SER A 15 5.37 12.25 22.25
C SER A 15 3.95 12.80 22.32
N TRP A 16 3.25 12.90 21.20
CA TRP A 16 1.88 13.41 21.10
C TRP A 16 0.80 12.31 21.01
N LEU A 17 1.23 11.03 20.85
CA LEU A 17 0.35 9.86 20.72
C LEU A 17 0.17 9.11 22.05
N GLN A 18 0.28 9.80 23.19
CA GLN A 18 0.19 9.20 24.52
C GLN A 18 -1.25 9.01 25.01
N GLY A 19 -2.25 9.45 24.21
CA GLY A 19 -3.68 9.33 24.54
C GLY A 19 -4.31 10.58 25.16
N ASP A 20 -3.58 11.67 25.24
CA ASP A 20 -4.01 12.95 25.80
C ASP A 20 -4.02 14.10 24.79
N GLU A 21 -3.38 13.94 23.63
CA GLU A 21 -3.31 14.96 22.58
C GLU A 21 -3.86 14.44 21.26
N TRP A 22 -3.08 13.64 20.51
CA TRP A 22 -3.49 13.08 19.23
C TRP A 22 -3.82 11.61 19.32
N ASP A 23 -4.83 11.18 18.56
CA ASP A 23 -5.15 9.77 18.43
C ASP A 23 -4.25 9.08 17.40
N THR A 24 -3.92 9.79 16.31
CA THR A 24 -3.16 9.24 15.19
C THR A 24 -2.59 10.34 14.28
N VAL A 25 -1.88 9.91 13.22
CA VAL A 25 -1.25 10.81 12.23
C VAL A 25 -1.50 10.34 10.80
N MET A 26 -1.23 11.22 9.83
CA MET A 26 -0.96 10.84 8.44
C MET A 26 0.30 9.98 8.41
N ASN A 27 0.22 8.74 7.91
CA ASN A 27 1.26 7.73 8.06
C ASN A 27 2.32 7.82 6.98
N TYR A 28 3.15 8.87 7.05
CA TYR A 28 4.21 9.11 6.08
C TYR A 28 5.33 8.08 6.18
N ASP A 29 5.97 7.99 7.35
CA ASP A 29 7.21 7.22 7.54
C ASP A 29 6.97 5.70 7.60
N ALA A 30 5.85 5.27 8.23
CA ALA A 30 5.54 3.85 8.40
C ALA A 30 4.60 3.30 7.30
N PHE A 31 4.34 4.07 6.22
CA PHE A 31 3.53 3.59 5.10
C PHE A 31 3.85 4.28 3.78
N MET A 32 3.48 5.57 3.63
CA MET A 32 3.42 6.22 2.32
C MET A 32 4.78 6.27 1.61
N GLU A 33 5.82 6.73 2.30
CA GLU A 33 7.15 6.88 1.71
C GLU A 33 7.78 5.53 1.37
N PRO A 34 7.82 4.53 2.28
CA PRO A 34 8.34 3.21 1.95
C PRO A 34 7.60 2.51 0.79
N VAL A 35 6.27 2.61 0.73
CA VAL A 35 5.49 2.05 -0.40
C VAL A 35 5.83 2.77 -1.70
N SER A 36 5.97 4.10 -1.67
CA SER A 36 6.33 4.89 -2.84
C SER A 36 7.66 4.44 -3.43
N TRP A 37 8.74 4.54 -2.67
CA TRP A 37 10.05 4.24 -3.23
C TRP A 37 10.28 2.74 -3.48
N PHE A 38 9.64 1.84 -2.72
CA PHE A 38 9.74 0.41 -2.97
C PHE A 38 9.13 0.02 -4.32
N LEU A 39 7.93 0.51 -4.64
CA LEU A 39 7.24 0.17 -5.88
C LEU A 39 7.65 1.00 -7.08
N THR A 40 8.07 2.24 -6.87
CA THR A 40 8.34 3.18 -7.98
C THR A 40 9.76 3.74 -8.00
N GLY A 41 10.54 3.60 -6.94
CA GLY A 41 11.82 4.31 -6.80
C GLY A 41 11.69 5.82 -6.59
N MET A 42 10.45 6.35 -6.59
CA MET A 42 10.21 7.79 -6.55
C MET A 42 9.99 8.26 -5.11
N GLU A 43 10.60 9.40 -4.82
CA GLU A 43 10.28 10.19 -3.65
C GLU A 43 8.84 10.76 -3.78
N LYS A 44 8.18 11.06 -2.65
CA LYS A 44 6.77 11.46 -2.56
C LYS A 44 6.36 12.68 -3.41
N HIS A 45 7.27 13.61 -3.64
CA HIS A 45 7.02 14.79 -4.49
C HIS A 45 7.43 14.60 -5.96
N SER A 46 7.98 13.45 -6.34
CA SER A 46 8.63 13.21 -7.63
C SER A 46 9.87 14.09 -7.87
N ASP A 47 10.50 14.57 -6.81
CA ASP A 47 11.71 15.40 -6.92
C ASP A 47 12.97 14.55 -7.12
N GLU A 48 12.93 13.27 -6.76
CA GLU A 48 14.04 12.34 -6.87
C GLU A 48 13.59 10.93 -7.29
N PHE A 49 14.43 10.25 -8.07
CA PHE A 49 14.33 8.83 -8.37
C PHE A 49 15.54 8.09 -7.83
N ASN A 50 15.31 7.09 -6.98
CA ASN A 50 16.37 6.29 -6.37
C ASN A 50 16.28 4.82 -6.84
N GLN A 51 17.14 4.47 -7.80
CA GLN A 51 17.22 3.10 -8.32
C GLN A 51 17.59 2.06 -7.25
N GLY A 52 18.33 2.45 -6.21
CA GLY A 52 18.75 1.55 -5.12
C GLY A 52 17.62 1.20 -4.16
N LEU A 53 16.55 1.97 -4.13
CA LEU A 53 15.36 1.72 -3.31
C LEU A 53 14.25 1.00 -4.09
N LEU A 54 14.21 1.16 -5.42
CA LEU A 54 13.24 0.48 -6.27
C LEU A 54 13.37 -1.05 -6.12
N GLY A 55 12.33 -1.69 -5.64
CA GLY A 55 12.27 -3.14 -5.43
C GLY A 55 13.13 -3.67 -4.30
N ASN A 56 13.76 -2.80 -3.52
CA ASN A 56 14.62 -3.20 -2.39
C ASN A 56 13.75 -3.57 -1.18
N SER A 57 13.36 -4.84 -1.10
CA SER A 57 12.51 -5.37 -0.04
C SER A 57 13.18 -5.35 1.34
N GLU A 58 14.51 -5.48 1.41
CA GLU A 58 15.24 -5.37 2.69
C GLU A 58 15.16 -3.96 3.25
N SER A 59 15.36 -2.93 2.41
CA SER A 59 15.19 -1.53 2.81
C SER A 59 13.75 -1.23 3.22
N PHE A 60 12.76 -1.76 2.47
CA PHE A 60 11.34 -1.63 2.81
C PHE A 60 11.03 -2.24 4.19
N ILE A 61 11.44 -3.49 4.42
CA ILE A 61 11.25 -4.18 5.71
C ILE A 61 11.97 -3.42 6.83
N GLY A 62 13.19 -2.95 6.57
CA GLY A 62 13.97 -2.14 7.52
C GLY A 62 13.24 -0.87 7.93
N ALA A 63 12.72 -0.09 6.98
CA ALA A 63 11.95 1.12 7.24
C ALA A 63 10.68 0.81 8.05
N MET A 64 9.89 -0.18 7.61
CA MET A 64 8.64 -0.55 8.30
C MET A 64 8.89 -1.06 9.72
N THR A 65 9.91 -1.89 9.93
CA THR A 65 10.25 -2.42 11.26
C THR A 65 10.89 -1.38 12.17
N TYR A 66 11.40 -0.29 11.63
CA TYR A 66 11.90 0.85 12.40
C TYR A 66 10.78 1.81 12.81
N HIS A 67 9.90 2.18 11.86
CA HIS A 67 8.90 3.22 12.10
C HIS A 67 7.61 2.71 12.79
N MET A 68 7.12 1.51 12.42
CA MET A 68 5.88 0.99 13.03
C MET A 68 5.92 0.84 14.56
N PRO A 69 7.02 0.37 15.18
CA PRO A 69 7.08 0.25 16.63
C PRO A 69 7.12 1.59 17.38
N ALA A 70 7.33 2.71 16.69
CA ALA A 70 7.21 4.04 17.28
C ALA A 70 5.76 4.41 17.62
N PHE A 71 4.77 3.68 17.11
CA PHE A 71 3.37 3.88 17.42
C PHE A 71 2.90 2.97 18.55
N TYR A 72 2.01 3.47 19.40
CA TYR A 72 1.13 2.58 20.17
C TYR A 72 0.18 1.85 19.21
N ALA A 73 -0.17 0.61 19.53
CA ALA A 73 -1.00 -0.20 18.64
C ALA A 73 -2.33 0.45 18.23
N PRO A 74 -3.10 1.11 19.11
CA PRO A 74 -4.30 1.84 18.71
C PRO A 74 -4.03 2.95 17.69
N SER A 75 -2.97 3.73 17.90
CA SER A 75 -2.57 4.82 16.98
C SER A 75 -2.07 4.29 15.64
N LEU A 76 -1.36 3.15 15.64
CA LEU A 76 -0.93 2.49 14.40
C LEU A 76 -2.13 1.97 13.60
N TYR A 77 -3.09 1.30 14.24
CA TYR A 77 -4.26 0.75 13.56
C TYR A 77 -5.21 1.81 13.01
N THR A 78 -5.13 3.03 13.51
CA THR A 78 -5.89 4.19 13.04
C THR A 78 -5.05 5.14 12.19
N ALA A 79 -3.75 4.89 12.02
CA ALA A 79 -2.87 5.73 11.21
C ALA A 79 -3.33 5.76 9.75
N MET A 80 -3.35 6.96 9.19
CA MET A 80 -3.91 7.23 7.87
C MET A 80 -2.95 6.72 6.77
N ASN A 81 -3.21 5.51 6.30
CA ASN A 81 -2.44 4.88 5.22
C ASN A 81 -2.93 5.40 3.88
N GLU A 82 -2.26 6.39 3.34
CA GLU A 82 -2.52 7.00 2.04
C GLU A 82 -1.36 6.74 1.07
N LEU A 83 -1.65 6.67 -0.21
CA LEU A 83 -0.63 6.55 -1.27
C LEU A 83 -0.10 7.92 -1.69
N ASP A 84 -0.96 8.92 -1.63
CA ASP A 84 -0.69 10.33 -1.87
C ASP A 84 -1.74 11.20 -1.17
N ASN A 85 -1.56 12.52 -1.22
CA ASN A 85 -2.46 13.47 -0.59
C ASN A 85 -2.40 14.85 -1.25
N HIS A 86 -2.90 15.86 -0.55
CA HIS A 86 -2.97 17.24 -1.02
C HIS A 86 -1.61 17.92 -1.30
N ASP A 87 -0.50 17.40 -0.75
CA ASP A 87 0.85 17.96 -0.92
C ASP A 87 1.69 17.17 -1.94
N HIS A 88 1.48 15.85 -2.03
CA HIS A 88 2.36 14.94 -2.74
C HIS A 88 1.92 14.70 -4.19
N SER A 89 2.84 14.30 -5.04
CA SER A 89 2.48 13.84 -6.38
C SER A 89 1.57 12.61 -6.31
N ARG A 90 0.63 12.50 -7.24
CA ARG A 90 -0.25 11.33 -7.33
C ARG A 90 0.58 10.05 -7.48
N PHE A 91 0.21 8.98 -6.78
CA PHE A 91 0.94 7.72 -6.85
C PHE A 91 1.01 7.20 -8.29
N LEU A 92 -0.10 7.29 -9.03
CA LEU A 92 -0.14 6.91 -10.44
C LEU A 92 0.89 7.69 -11.27
N THR A 93 1.11 8.97 -11.01
CA THR A 93 2.17 9.76 -11.66
C THR A 93 3.56 9.24 -11.31
N ARG A 94 3.83 8.89 -10.04
CA ARG A 94 5.13 8.35 -9.63
C ARG A 94 5.51 7.06 -10.34
N THR A 95 4.53 6.28 -10.83
CA THR A 95 4.78 5.04 -11.58
C THR A 95 5.43 5.26 -12.94
N ASN A 96 5.48 6.50 -13.44
CA ASN A 96 6.14 6.83 -14.71
C ASN A 96 7.64 7.19 -14.55
N HIS A 97 8.13 7.22 -13.31
CA HIS A 97 9.52 7.55 -12.96
C HIS A 97 10.00 8.92 -13.45
N ARG A 98 9.07 9.85 -13.73
CA ARG A 98 9.41 11.18 -14.21
C ARG A 98 9.76 12.10 -13.03
N VAL A 99 11.03 12.44 -12.91
CA VAL A 99 11.49 13.45 -11.94
C VAL A 99 11.11 14.84 -12.44
N GLY A 100 10.54 15.64 -11.55
CA GLY A 100 10.22 17.05 -11.77
C GLY A 100 8.86 17.47 -11.22
N ARG A 101 8.60 18.74 -11.37
CA ARG A 101 7.34 19.40 -10.98
C ARG A 101 6.66 20.00 -12.20
N VAL A 102 5.37 20.26 -12.13
CA VAL A 102 4.59 20.81 -13.26
C VAL A 102 5.23 22.03 -13.90
N ALA A 103 5.87 22.89 -13.13
CA ALA A 103 6.57 24.09 -13.63
C ALA A 103 7.75 23.77 -14.55
N ASN A 104 8.38 22.61 -14.36
CA ASN A 104 9.60 22.24 -15.12
C ASN A 104 9.27 21.29 -16.28
N VAL A 105 8.31 20.38 -16.11
CA VAL A 105 8.05 19.30 -17.07
C VAL A 105 6.71 19.43 -17.78
N GLY A 106 5.85 20.33 -17.32
CA GLY A 106 4.51 20.57 -17.85
C GLY A 106 3.46 19.56 -17.32
N PRO A 107 2.17 19.93 -17.38
CA PRO A 107 1.09 19.15 -16.76
C PRO A 107 0.82 17.81 -17.46
N TYR A 108 1.13 17.70 -18.75
CA TYR A 108 0.88 16.48 -19.53
C TYR A 108 1.84 15.34 -19.14
N ALA A 109 3.06 15.68 -18.73
CA ALA A 109 4.06 14.71 -18.32
C ALA A 109 3.62 13.84 -17.13
N ALA A 110 2.68 14.32 -16.31
CA ALA A 110 2.12 13.56 -15.19
C ALA A 110 1.38 12.29 -15.62
N ALA A 111 0.82 12.26 -16.84
CA ALA A 111 0.05 11.13 -17.36
C ALA A 111 0.85 10.22 -18.31
N GLU A 112 2.04 10.67 -18.75
CA GLU A 112 2.84 9.92 -19.70
C GLU A 112 3.42 8.64 -19.06
N ASN A 113 3.27 7.49 -19.75
CA ASN A 113 3.86 6.21 -19.36
C ASN A 113 3.51 5.75 -17.92
N THR A 114 2.36 6.16 -17.39
CA THR A 114 1.88 5.68 -16.09
C THR A 114 1.59 4.18 -16.11
N ASN A 115 1.81 3.50 -14.98
CA ASN A 115 1.61 2.06 -14.85
C ASN A 115 0.53 1.73 -13.81
N LYS A 116 -0.67 1.40 -14.28
CA LYS A 116 -1.80 1.02 -13.42
C LYS A 116 -1.59 -0.32 -12.69
N ALA A 117 -0.72 -1.20 -13.20
CA ALA A 117 -0.41 -2.45 -12.51
C ALA A 117 0.32 -2.16 -11.18
N VAL A 118 1.31 -1.28 -11.21
CA VAL A 118 2.04 -0.83 -10.00
C VAL A 118 1.10 -0.09 -9.03
N LEU A 119 0.18 0.75 -9.54
CA LEU A 119 -0.85 1.35 -8.68
C LEU A 119 -1.71 0.27 -8.01
N ARG A 120 -2.14 -0.77 -8.74
CA ARG A 120 -2.92 -1.87 -8.15
C ARG A 120 -2.15 -2.62 -7.06
N GLU A 121 -0.85 -2.84 -7.24
CA GLU A 121 0.01 -3.42 -6.19
C GLU A 121 0.07 -2.53 -4.94
N ALA A 122 0.23 -1.22 -5.11
CA ALA A 122 0.21 -0.27 -4.01
C ALA A 122 -1.12 -0.29 -3.24
N VAL A 123 -2.25 -0.36 -3.95
CA VAL A 123 -3.58 -0.47 -3.34
C VAL A 123 -3.78 -1.80 -2.60
N VAL A 124 -3.24 -2.91 -3.12
CA VAL A 124 -3.24 -4.19 -2.38
C VAL A 124 -2.49 -4.02 -1.06
N ILE A 125 -1.31 -3.39 -1.06
CA ILE A 125 -0.58 -3.11 0.18
C ILE A 125 -1.43 -2.19 1.07
N GLN A 126 -1.98 -1.09 0.56
CA GLN A 126 -2.79 -0.13 1.31
C GLN A 126 -3.96 -0.80 2.04
N MET A 127 -4.70 -1.67 1.36
CA MET A 127 -5.89 -2.34 1.89
C MET A 127 -5.57 -3.52 2.83
N THR A 128 -4.32 -3.95 2.90
CA THR A 128 -3.93 -5.13 3.70
C THR A 128 -2.88 -4.83 4.76
N TRP A 129 -2.26 -3.64 4.76
CA TRP A 129 -1.28 -3.20 5.75
C TRP A 129 -1.94 -2.74 7.06
N PRO A 130 -1.27 -2.86 8.24
CA PRO A 130 -1.76 -2.26 9.48
C PRO A 130 -1.94 -0.74 9.36
N GLY A 131 -3.14 -0.25 9.69
CA GLY A 131 -3.53 1.16 9.60
C GLY A 131 -4.90 1.33 8.97
N ALA A 132 -5.34 2.56 8.82
CA ALA A 132 -6.62 2.93 8.20
C ALA A 132 -6.41 3.26 6.71
N PRO A 133 -6.82 2.40 5.77
CA PRO A 133 -6.73 2.71 4.34
C PRO A 133 -7.47 4.01 4.02
N THR A 134 -6.76 4.98 3.47
CA THR A 134 -7.29 6.31 3.17
C THR A 134 -7.06 6.66 1.71
N LEU A 135 -8.13 6.99 1.00
CA LEU A 135 -8.09 7.37 -0.41
C LEU A 135 -8.07 8.88 -0.54
N TYR A 136 -7.10 9.41 -1.26
CA TYR A 136 -7.18 10.79 -1.74
C TYR A 136 -8.09 10.83 -2.97
N TYR A 137 -9.02 11.80 -3.03
CA TYR A 137 -10.04 11.85 -4.09
C TYR A 137 -9.41 11.75 -5.49
N GLY A 138 -10.00 10.93 -6.34
CA GLY A 138 -9.57 10.78 -7.74
C GLY A 138 -8.53 9.68 -7.98
N ASP A 139 -7.89 9.13 -6.95
CA ASP A 139 -6.99 7.97 -7.11
C ASP A 139 -7.73 6.79 -7.72
N GLU A 140 -8.94 6.54 -7.20
CA GLU A 140 -9.84 5.50 -7.71
C GLU A 140 -10.29 5.75 -9.15
N ALA A 141 -10.25 7.02 -9.59
CA ALA A 141 -10.63 7.43 -10.94
C ALA A 141 -9.44 7.53 -11.92
N GLY A 142 -8.22 7.20 -11.46
CA GLY A 142 -7.00 7.25 -12.26
C GLY A 142 -6.45 8.66 -12.43
N GLN A 143 -6.69 9.55 -11.47
CA GLN A 143 -6.19 10.92 -11.51
C GLN A 143 -4.67 10.95 -11.38
N VAL A 144 -4.05 11.85 -12.15
CA VAL A 144 -2.62 12.10 -12.18
C VAL A 144 -2.32 13.55 -11.77
N GLY A 145 -1.10 13.81 -11.35
CA GLY A 145 -0.62 15.15 -11.02
C GLY A 145 0.72 15.09 -10.31
N PHE A 146 1.59 16.03 -10.59
CA PHE A 146 2.79 16.27 -9.80
C PHE A 146 2.39 16.89 -8.44
N THR A 147 3.35 17.12 -7.56
CA THR A 147 3.12 17.72 -6.25
C THR A 147 2.33 19.03 -6.32
N ASP A 148 1.79 19.47 -5.21
CA ASP A 148 0.98 20.69 -5.09
C ASP A 148 1.52 21.85 -5.96
N PRO A 149 0.67 22.54 -6.72
CA PRO A 149 -0.80 22.44 -6.81
C PRO A 149 -1.34 21.46 -7.85
N ASP A 150 -0.50 20.77 -8.63
CA ASP A 150 -0.91 19.97 -9.78
C ASP A 150 -1.66 18.67 -9.38
N ASN A 151 -1.40 18.12 -8.21
CA ASN A 151 -2.12 16.97 -7.63
C ASN A 151 -3.59 17.27 -7.28
N ARG A 152 -3.95 18.56 -7.14
CA ARG A 152 -5.30 19.03 -6.76
C ARG A 152 -6.18 19.33 -7.97
N ARG A 153 -6.00 18.61 -9.07
CA ARG A 153 -6.84 18.72 -10.26
C ARG A 153 -8.30 18.39 -9.92
N THR A 154 -9.25 18.96 -10.66
CA THR A 154 -10.67 18.64 -10.50
C THR A 154 -10.91 17.15 -10.74
N TYR A 155 -11.86 16.57 -10.00
CA TYR A 155 -12.28 15.19 -10.23
C TYR A 155 -12.75 14.99 -11.68
N PRO A 156 -12.35 13.90 -12.36
CA PRO A 156 -12.61 13.70 -13.80
C PRO A 156 -14.03 13.21 -14.08
N TRP A 157 -15.04 13.98 -13.68
CA TRP A 157 -16.45 13.64 -13.85
C TRP A 157 -16.79 13.24 -15.28
N GLY A 158 -17.35 12.03 -15.44
CA GLY A 158 -17.70 11.44 -16.73
C GLY A 158 -16.52 10.91 -17.55
N GLN A 159 -15.31 10.93 -16.99
CA GLN A 159 -14.08 10.41 -17.61
C GLN A 159 -13.30 9.53 -16.63
N GLU A 160 -13.96 9.05 -15.59
CA GLU A 160 -13.37 8.21 -14.56
C GLU A 160 -12.88 6.88 -15.15
N ASP A 161 -11.77 6.39 -14.67
CA ASP A 161 -11.31 5.03 -14.96
C ASP A 161 -12.21 4.00 -14.27
N GLN A 162 -13.18 3.47 -15.01
CA GLN A 162 -14.17 2.55 -14.47
C GLN A 162 -13.56 1.20 -14.04
N GLU A 163 -12.43 0.81 -14.61
CA GLU A 163 -11.71 -0.40 -14.20
C GLU A 163 -11.05 -0.19 -12.84
N LEU A 164 -10.38 0.94 -12.61
CA LEU A 164 -9.80 1.28 -11.32
C LEU A 164 -10.89 1.44 -10.25
N ILE A 165 -12.01 2.12 -10.54
CA ILE A 165 -13.11 2.22 -9.58
C ILE A 165 -13.61 0.83 -9.16
N ARG A 166 -13.77 -0.08 -10.12
CA ARG A 166 -14.17 -1.46 -9.81
C ARG A 166 -13.12 -2.16 -8.96
N PHE A 167 -11.84 -2.01 -9.31
CA PHE A 167 -10.73 -2.56 -8.56
C PHE A 167 -10.71 -2.08 -7.09
N TYR A 168 -10.82 -0.78 -6.85
CA TYR A 168 -10.88 -0.23 -5.50
C TYR A 168 -12.09 -0.76 -4.70
N LYS A 169 -13.26 -0.86 -5.34
CA LYS A 169 -14.46 -1.43 -4.70
C LYS A 169 -14.23 -2.88 -4.25
N GLU A 170 -13.64 -3.70 -5.10
CA GLU A 170 -13.32 -5.09 -4.77
C GLU A 170 -12.28 -5.18 -3.65
N MET A 171 -11.23 -4.37 -3.69
CA MET A 171 -10.22 -4.35 -2.62
C MET A 171 -10.78 -3.86 -1.28
N ILE A 172 -11.66 -2.85 -1.29
CA ILE A 172 -12.40 -2.42 -0.08
C ILE A 172 -13.29 -3.55 0.44
N ALA A 173 -13.94 -4.31 -0.44
CA ALA A 173 -14.73 -5.47 -0.06
C ALA A 173 -13.87 -6.56 0.59
N VAL A 174 -12.67 -6.83 0.07
CA VAL A 174 -11.69 -7.74 0.68
C VAL A 174 -11.30 -7.25 2.08
N HIS A 175 -10.91 -5.98 2.21
CA HIS A 175 -10.54 -5.40 3.51
C HIS A 175 -11.67 -5.55 4.57
N ARG A 176 -12.92 -5.29 4.17
CA ARG A 176 -14.08 -5.39 5.07
C ARG A 176 -14.46 -6.83 5.41
N ARG A 177 -14.21 -7.76 4.50
CA ARG A 177 -14.51 -9.18 4.67
C ARG A 177 -13.62 -9.84 5.71
N PHE A 178 -12.36 -9.42 5.82
CA PHE A 178 -11.34 -10.02 6.67
C PHE A 178 -10.94 -9.09 7.82
N PRO A 179 -11.60 -9.17 9.00
CA PRO A 179 -11.29 -8.31 10.16
C PRO A 179 -9.83 -8.33 10.58
N VAL A 180 -9.11 -9.43 10.30
CA VAL A 180 -7.67 -9.55 10.56
C VAL A 180 -6.84 -8.49 9.82
N LEU A 181 -7.33 -7.95 8.71
CA LEU A 181 -6.65 -6.87 7.98
C LEU A 181 -6.69 -5.55 8.73
N ALA A 182 -7.73 -5.30 9.54
CA ALA A 182 -7.82 -4.12 10.39
C ALA A 182 -6.97 -4.27 11.67
N MET A 183 -7.08 -5.42 12.38
CA MET A 183 -6.59 -5.56 13.76
C MET A 183 -5.56 -6.68 13.95
N GLY A 184 -5.24 -7.45 12.91
CA GLY A 184 -4.35 -8.61 13.03
C GLY A 184 -2.87 -8.24 13.11
N SER A 185 -2.08 -9.17 13.62
CA SER A 185 -0.63 -9.08 13.61
C SER A 185 -0.08 -9.11 12.19
N LEU A 186 1.13 -8.59 12.03
CA LEU A 186 1.89 -8.61 10.77
C LEU A 186 3.14 -9.49 10.93
N LYS A 187 3.43 -10.31 9.92
CA LYS A 187 4.68 -11.06 9.82
C LYS A 187 5.16 -11.08 8.38
N PHE A 188 6.40 -10.66 8.13
CA PHE A 188 7.06 -10.88 6.83
C PHE A 188 7.34 -12.37 6.66
N LEU A 189 7.02 -12.92 5.48
CA LEU A 189 7.11 -14.33 5.17
C LEU A 189 8.17 -14.64 4.12
N HIS A 190 8.29 -13.78 3.12
CA HIS A 190 9.29 -13.88 2.06
C HIS A 190 9.66 -12.50 1.54
N HIS A 191 10.91 -12.32 1.16
CA HIS A 191 11.39 -11.12 0.49
C HIS A 191 12.53 -11.45 -0.49
N ASP A 192 12.51 -10.76 -1.61
CA ASP A 192 13.56 -10.76 -2.63
C ASP A 192 13.44 -9.45 -3.40
N TYR A 193 14.35 -9.16 -4.30
CA TYR A 193 14.28 -7.96 -5.14
C TYR A 193 12.96 -7.91 -5.92
N ASN A 194 12.19 -6.82 -5.74
CA ASN A 194 10.83 -6.64 -6.29
C ASN A 194 9.80 -7.71 -5.88
N VAL A 195 10.07 -8.49 -4.83
CA VAL A 195 9.14 -9.50 -4.33
C VAL A 195 9.01 -9.37 -2.83
N LEU A 196 7.76 -9.33 -2.35
CA LEU A 196 7.46 -9.24 -0.93
C LEU A 196 6.27 -10.14 -0.60
N SER A 197 6.34 -10.86 0.52
CA SER A 197 5.19 -11.54 1.09
C SER A 197 5.11 -11.29 2.58
N TYR A 198 3.89 -11.07 3.05
CA TYR A 198 3.59 -10.94 4.47
C TYR A 198 2.25 -11.59 4.82
N GLY A 199 2.10 -11.96 6.07
CA GLY A 199 0.88 -12.47 6.65
C GLY A 199 0.24 -11.47 7.60
N ARG A 200 -1.09 -11.35 7.52
CA ARG A 200 -1.94 -10.73 8.54
C ARG A 200 -2.67 -11.86 9.26
N PHE A 201 -2.60 -11.91 10.57
CA PHE A 201 -3.14 -13.07 11.30
C PHE A 201 -3.57 -12.74 12.71
N ASN A 202 -4.51 -13.53 13.20
CA ASN A 202 -4.90 -13.65 14.59
C ASN A 202 -5.12 -15.14 14.93
N GLN A 203 -5.80 -15.46 16.00
CA GLN A 203 -6.06 -16.85 16.40
C GLN A 203 -7.07 -17.58 15.49
N GLU A 204 -7.90 -16.83 14.77
CA GLU A 204 -9.04 -17.36 14.00
C GLU A 204 -8.81 -17.32 12.49
N GLU A 205 -8.06 -16.32 12.01
CA GLU A 205 -7.97 -16.01 10.59
C GLU A 205 -6.54 -15.63 10.17
N GLN A 206 -6.13 -16.07 8.98
CA GLN A 206 -4.86 -15.72 8.35
C GLN A 206 -5.08 -15.28 6.91
N VAL A 207 -4.48 -14.17 6.54
CA VAL A 207 -4.42 -13.68 5.17
C VAL A 207 -2.97 -13.55 4.75
N ILE A 208 -2.62 -14.16 3.62
CA ILE A 208 -1.28 -14.08 3.02
C ILE A 208 -1.35 -13.12 1.83
N VAL A 209 -0.46 -12.15 1.82
CA VAL A 209 -0.30 -11.20 0.73
C VAL A 209 1.03 -11.47 0.04
N ILE A 210 1.01 -11.50 -1.30
CA ILE A 210 2.19 -11.69 -2.14
C ILE A 210 2.20 -10.57 -3.17
N ILE A 211 3.30 -9.82 -3.22
CA ILE A 211 3.56 -8.75 -4.19
C ILE A 211 4.72 -9.19 -5.08
N ASN A 212 4.53 -9.06 -6.38
CA ASN A 212 5.56 -9.32 -7.39
C ASN A 212 5.63 -8.16 -8.39
N ASN A 213 6.48 -7.18 -8.10
CA ASN A 213 6.74 -6.01 -8.98
C ASN A 213 7.82 -6.31 -10.04
N ARG A 214 7.98 -7.59 -10.43
CA ARG A 214 8.81 -8.01 -11.59
C ARG A 214 7.95 -8.13 -12.83
N ASN A 215 8.58 -7.98 -13.99
CA ASN A 215 7.93 -8.22 -15.29
C ASN A 215 7.85 -9.72 -15.66
N GLU A 216 8.11 -10.62 -14.71
CA GLU A 216 8.15 -12.07 -14.93
C GLU A 216 7.49 -12.82 -13.77
N ARG A 217 7.06 -14.03 -14.03
CA ARG A 217 6.57 -14.94 -12.98
C ARG A 217 7.73 -15.40 -12.12
N VAL A 218 7.54 -15.40 -10.81
CA VAL A 218 8.50 -15.91 -9.84
C VAL A 218 7.92 -17.08 -9.08
N HIS A 219 8.78 -18.02 -8.71
CA HIS A 219 8.45 -19.07 -7.76
C HIS A 219 8.87 -18.60 -6.37
N VAL A 220 7.94 -18.66 -5.41
CA VAL A 220 8.21 -18.29 -4.01
C VAL A 220 7.73 -19.40 -3.07
N GLU A 221 8.51 -19.67 -2.05
CA GLU A 221 8.14 -20.55 -0.95
C GLU A 221 7.69 -19.69 0.23
N ILE A 222 6.45 -19.88 0.66
CA ILE A 222 5.85 -19.08 1.73
C ILE A 222 5.72 -19.92 3.00
N PRO A 223 6.45 -19.60 4.07
CA PRO A 223 6.38 -20.33 5.34
C PRO A 223 5.10 -19.96 6.11
N VAL A 224 3.94 -20.42 5.64
CA VAL A 224 2.62 -20.07 6.20
C VAL A 224 2.47 -20.42 7.68
N TRP A 225 3.23 -21.40 8.19
CA TRP A 225 3.26 -21.72 9.62
C TRP A 225 3.73 -20.57 10.53
N LEU A 226 4.41 -19.58 9.99
CA LEU A 226 4.81 -18.39 10.75
C LEU A 226 3.62 -17.49 11.12
N THR A 227 2.44 -17.75 10.55
CA THR A 227 1.18 -17.08 10.91
C THR A 227 0.31 -17.93 11.86
N GLY A 228 0.87 -18.98 12.46
CA GLY A 228 0.19 -19.83 13.44
C GLY A 228 -0.46 -21.08 12.87
N ILE A 229 -0.35 -21.33 11.56
CA ILE A 229 -0.81 -22.57 10.93
C ILE A 229 0.07 -23.73 11.39
N ASN A 230 -0.56 -24.83 11.83
CA ASN A 230 0.20 -26.01 12.29
C ASN A 230 0.96 -26.65 11.13
N ARG A 231 2.27 -26.82 11.28
CA ARG A 231 3.17 -27.46 10.29
C ARG A 231 2.78 -28.92 9.90
N SER A 232 2.09 -29.62 10.79
CA SER A 232 1.67 -31.00 10.57
C SER A 232 0.34 -31.15 9.82
N SER A 233 -0.35 -30.06 9.53
CA SER A 233 -1.62 -30.05 8.80
C SER A 233 -1.42 -29.55 7.38
N VAL A 234 -2.11 -30.19 6.42
CA VAL A 234 -2.22 -29.63 5.06
C VAL A 234 -3.01 -28.33 5.15
N ALA A 235 -2.38 -27.23 4.83
CA ALA A 235 -3.05 -25.93 4.80
C ALA A 235 -3.90 -25.86 3.53
N LYS A 236 -5.19 -25.62 3.69
CA LYS A 236 -6.05 -25.21 2.58
C LYS A 236 -5.95 -23.72 2.44
N LEU A 237 -5.53 -23.25 1.28
CA LEU A 237 -5.46 -21.85 0.93
C LEU A 237 -6.53 -21.52 -0.11
N THR A 238 -7.18 -20.39 0.05
CA THR A 238 -8.11 -19.85 -0.95
C THR A 238 -7.55 -18.55 -1.48
N GLN A 239 -7.26 -18.49 -2.78
CA GLN A 239 -6.99 -17.21 -3.43
C GLN A 239 -8.30 -16.43 -3.51
N VAL A 240 -8.37 -15.30 -2.82
CA VAL A 240 -9.57 -14.44 -2.81
C VAL A 240 -9.45 -13.25 -3.77
N PHE A 241 -8.22 -12.91 -4.14
CA PHE A 241 -7.93 -11.80 -5.04
C PHE A 241 -6.59 -12.01 -5.75
N ALA A 242 -6.54 -11.59 -7.02
CA ALA A 242 -5.29 -11.53 -7.78
C ALA A 242 -5.31 -10.36 -8.76
N THR A 243 -4.16 -9.75 -9.00
CA THR A 243 -3.97 -8.73 -10.02
C THR A 243 -2.69 -9.02 -10.82
N ASP A 244 -2.65 -8.57 -12.06
CA ASP A 244 -1.49 -8.68 -12.94
C ASP A 244 -1.35 -7.40 -13.82
N ALA A 245 -0.47 -7.45 -14.82
CA ALA A 245 -0.26 -6.31 -15.72
C ALA A 245 -1.53 -5.91 -16.50
N VAL A 246 -2.44 -6.86 -16.75
CA VAL A 246 -3.61 -6.65 -17.60
C VAL A 246 -4.84 -6.22 -16.79
N GLY A 247 -5.05 -6.83 -15.60
CA GLY A 247 -6.25 -6.55 -14.83
C GLY A 247 -6.24 -7.21 -13.46
N PHE A 248 -7.42 -7.61 -12.98
CA PHE A 248 -7.59 -8.28 -11.70
C PHE A 248 -8.71 -9.30 -11.73
N SER A 249 -8.72 -10.20 -10.74
CA SER A 249 -9.78 -11.18 -10.50
C SER A 249 -10.07 -11.27 -9.00
N SER A 250 -11.34 -11.22 -8.64
CA SER A 250 -11.88 -11.54 -7.31
C SER A 250 -12.54 -12.93 -7.26
N GLU A 251 -12.32 -13.76 -8.29
CA GLU A 251 -12.80 -15.14 -8.32
C GLU A 251 -12.00 -16.00 -7.33
N GLU A 252 -12.72 -16.66 -6.42
CA GLU A 252 -12.10 -17.54 -5.43
C GLU A 252 -11.61 -18.85 -6.06
N LYS A 253 -10.37 -19.21 -5.71
CA LYS A 253 -9.75 -20.48 -6.14
C LYS A 253 -9.08 -21.18 -4.96
N GLU A 254 -9.41 -22.44 -4.75
CA GLU A 254 -8.64 -23.25 -3.82
C GLU A 254 -7.24 -23.51 -4.38
N ILE A 255 -6.23 -23.33 -3.52
CA ILE A 255 -4.83 -23.63 -3.82
C ILE A 255 -4.42 -24.77 -2.89
N GLU A 256 -4.04 -25.91 -3.45
CA GLU A 256 -3.42 -26.97 -2.68
C GLU A 256 -1.98 -26.55 -2.33
N ALA A 257 -1.71 -26.41 -1.04
CA ALA A 257 -0.37 -26.16 -0.55
C ALA A 257 0.28 -27.50 -0.18
N PRO A 258 1.50 -27.78 -0.64
CA PRO A 258 2.24 -28.95 -0.17
C PRO A 258 2.47 -28.84 1.34
N ALA A 259 2.42 -29.95 2.04
CA ALA A 259 2.61 -30.07 3.49
C ALA A 259 4.02 -29.68 3.93
#